data_8c17a877af324eb6e6b3ff87f7aefecb
#
_entry.id   8c17a877af324eb6e6b3ff87f7aefecb
#
_cell.length_a   1.000
_cell.length_b   1.000
_cell.length_c   1.000
_cell.angle_alpha   90.00
_cell.angle_beta   90.00
_cell.angle_gamma   90.00
#
_symmetry.space_group_name_H-M   'P 1'
#
loop_
_entity.id
_entity.type
_entity.pdbx_description
1 polymer ?
#
loop_
_entity_poly.entity_id
_entity_poly.type
_entity_poly.pdbx_seq_one_letter_code
_entity_poly.pdbx_strand_id
1 'polypeptide(L)'
;FTELEIKDIESKAYQMGVKTYQNIDAVESYYQKVVKFLIFGNVLKNNTYPLSVSAERSIQALEIIKYAKKINADYVAHGSTGAGNDQVRFDLIFQTLAPEIKIITPIRDQHLSRQEEIQFLIANGIELTWSKAKYSINKGLWGTSIGGQETLTSHLPLPEEAYPSQLQKKDEQQVQLTFSKGELVAVNKEQDLPHKCIEKLNKLASKYAIGRDIHVGDTILGIKGRVGFEAAAATITIKAHHLLEKHILTKWQLQHKEYLSNWYGTHLHEGLFLDPVMRDFEAFLESSQTQVSGHVYVSLKPYHFAIDGVVSENDLMDTDFGTYGEENKRWTADEAKGFIKIYANHIKRVKQTHR
;
A
#
# COMPACT_ATOMS: atom_id res chain seq x y z
N PHE A 1 -6.00 6.51 -14.15
CA PHE A 1 -5.91 7.00 -15.55
C PHE A 1 -7.00 8.03 -15.80
N THR A 2 -6.67 9.05 -16.60
CA THR A 2 -7.63 10.02 -17.13
C THR A 2 -8.38 9.44 -18.34
N GLU A 3 -9.51 10.03 -18.71
CA GLU A 3 -10.24 9.59 -19.92
C GLU A 3 -9.39 9.69 -21.20
N LEU A 4 -8.49 10.67 -21.27
CA LEU A 4 -7.55 10.82 -22.39
C LEU A 4 -6.52 9.70 -22.43
N GLU A 5 -5.94 9.33 -21.27
CA GLU A 5 -5.01 8.21 -21.19
C GLU A 5 -5.68 6.88 -21.57
N ILE A 6 -6.93 6.65 -21.14
CA ILE A 6 -7.70 5.45 -21.49
C ILE A 6 -7.96 5.39 -23.02
N LYS A 7 -8.35 6.48 -23.63
CA LYS A 7 -8.56 6.56 -25.10
C LYS A 7 -7.27 6.33 -25.89
N ASP A 8 -6.13 6.84 -25.40
CA ASP A 8 -4.82 6.62 -26.03
C ASP A 8 -4.41 5.14 -25.94
N ILE A 9 -4.62 4.50 -24.78
CA ILE A 9 -4.38 3.05 -24.60
C ILE A 9 -5.28 2.22 -25.52
N GLU A 10 -6.57 2.55 -25.62
CA GLU A 10 -7.51 1.89 -26.52
C GLU A 10 -7.08 2.00 -27.99
N SER A 11 -6.71 3.22 -28.42
CA SER A 11 -6.23 3.46 -29.78
C SER A 11 -4.99 2.60 -30.09
N LYS A 12 -4.02 2.57 -29.19
CA LYS A 12 -2.80 1.76 -29.32
C LYS A 12 -3.11 0.27 -29.37
N ALA A 13 -4.06 -0.21 -28.56
CA ALA A 13 -4.48 -1.62 -28.59
C ALA A 13 -5.02 -2.01 -29.97
N TYR A 14 -5.89 -1.19 -30.55
CA TYR A 14 -6.42 -1.46 -31.90
C TYR A 14 -5.33 -1.36 -32.99
N GLN A 15 -4.39 -0.44 -32.88
CA GLN A 15 -3.23 -0.34 -33.79
C GLN A 15 -2.34 -1.60 -33.74
N MET A 16 -2.27 -2.26 -32.59
CA MET A 16 -1.55 -3.52 -32.43
C MET A 16 -2.35 -4.76 -32.90
N GLY A 17 -3.52 -4.56 -33.48
CA GLY A 17 -4.34 -5.65 -34.05
C GLY A 17 -5.27 -6.34 -33.04
N VAL A 18 -5.49 -5.77 -31.87
CA VAL A 18 -6.47 -6.27 -30.90
C VAL A 18 -7.87 -6.13 -31.49
N LYS A 19 -8.67 -7.20 -31.46
CA LYS A 19 -10.03 -7.21 -31.99
C LYS A 19 -11.05 -6.51 -31.10
N THR A 20 -10.84 -6.58 -29.77
CA THR A 20 -11.76 -6.00 -28.79
C THR A 20 -10.94 -5.46 -27.64
N TYR A 21 -11.20 -4.22 -27.25
CA TYR A 21 -10.63 -3.59 -26.07
C TYR A 21 -11.70 -3.45 -24.98
N GLN A 22 -11.34 -3.75 -23.75
CA GLN A 22 -12.22 -3.57 -22.60
C GLN A 22 -11.46 -2.87 -21.48
N ASN A 23 -11.92 -1.69 -21.10
CA ASN A 23 -11.47 -1.03 -19.87
C ASN A 23 -12.35 -1.48 -18.70
N ILE A 24 -11.73 -1.91 -17.60
CA ILE A 24 -12.41 -2.32 -16.37
C ILE A 24 -11.95 -1.38 -15.27
N ASP A 25 -12.86 -0.59 -14.69
CA ASP A 25 -12.58 0.21 -13.50
C ASP A 25 -12.61 -0.69 -12.27
N ALA A 26 -11.44 -0.90 -11.69
CA ALA A 26 -11.24 -1.72 -10.50
C ALA A 26 -10.90 -0.91 -9.25
N VAL A 27 -10.96 0.44 -9.30
CA VAL A 27 -10.49 1.32 -8.23
C VAL A 27 -11.26 1.09 -6.93
N GLU A 28 -12.59 1.07 -6.99
CA GLU A 28 -13.42 0.81 -5.80
C GLU A 28 -13.22 -0.61 -5.28
N SER A 29 -13.17 -1.61 -6.17
CA SER A 29 -12.88 -3.01 -5.79
C SER A 29 -11.51 -3.15 -5.14
N TYR A 30 -10.49 -2.45 -5.63
CA TYR A 30 -9.15 -2.41 -5.04
C TYR A 30 -9.17 -1.76 -3.66
N TYR A 31 -9.86 -0.65 -3.49
CA TYR A 31 -10.02 -0.03 -2.19
C TYR A 31 -10.66 -0.99 -1.18
N GLN A 32 -11.84 -1.50 -1.50
CA GLN A 32 -12.63 -2.31 -0.57
C GLN A 32 -11.95 -3.63 -0.18
N LYS A 33 -11.24 -4.26 -1.09
CA LYS A 33 -10.64 -5.58 -0.88
C LYS A 33 -9.21 -5.53 -0.35
N VAL A 34 -8.50 -4.40 -0.53
CA VAL A 34 -7.07 -4.32 -0.22
C VAL A 34 -6.70 -3.04 0.51
N VAL A 35 -6.91 -1.85 -0.09
CA VAL A 35 -6.39 -0.59 0.45
C VAL A 35 -6.97 -0.29 1.83
N LYS A 36 -8.26 -0.57 2.03
CA LYS A 36 -8.92 -0.47 3.34
C LYS A 36 -8.13 -1.19 4.43
N PHE A 37 -7.72 -2.42 4.17
CA PHE A 37 -6.98 -3.21 5.15
C PHE A 37 -5.51 -2.81 5.27
N LEU A 38 -4.90 -2.24 4.22
CA LEU A 38 -3.59 -1.61 4.33
C LEU A 38 -3.62 -0.40 5.27
N ILE A 39 -4.71 0.38 5.25
CA ILE A 39 -4.95 1.49 6.18
C ILE A 39 -5.21 0.94 7.58
N PHE A 40 -6.16 0.05 7.75
CA PHE A 40 -6.53 -0.55 9.05
C PHE A 40 -5.33 -1.21 9.73
N GLY A 41 -4.45 -1.84 8.95
CA GLY A 41 -3.21 -2.44 9.42
C GLY A 41 -2.05 -1.46 9.59
N ASN A 42 -2.15 -0.21 9.13
CA ASN A 42 -1.00 0.71 9.02
C ASN A 42 0.19 0.06 8.29
N VAL A 43 -0.07 -0.68 7.21
CA VAL A 43 0.89 -1.59 6.60
C VAL A 43 2.00 -0.83 5.87
N LEU A 44 3.22 -1.00 6.37
CA LEU A 44 4.46 -0.54 5.73
C LEU A 44 5.44 -1.72 5.68
N LYS A 45 5.60 -2.34 4.52
CA LYS A 45 6.57 -3.44 4.34
C LYS A 45 7.98 -2.95 4.68
N ASN A 46 8.64 -3.67 5.59
CA ASN A 46 9.96 -3.29 6.14
C ASN A 46 9.97 -1.85 6.71
N ASN A 47 8.87 -1.43 7.32
CA ASN A 47 8.66 -0.09 7.90
C ASN A 47 8.79 1.09 6.90
N THR A 48 8.72 0.83 5.60
CA THR A 48 8.99 1.83 4.56
C THR A 48 7.94 1.82 3.46
N TYR A 49 7.69 0.67 2.85
CA TYR A 49 6.94 0.55 1.61
C TYR A 49 5.45 0.28 1.83
N PRO A 50 4.54 1.17 1.39
CA PRO A 50 3.09 1.01 1.58
C PRO A 50 2.45 0.00 0.62
N LEU A 51 3.23 -0.83 -0.08
CA LEU A 51 2.78 -1.80 -1.09
C LEU A 51 2.04 -1.15 -2.27
N SER A 52 2.46 0.06 -2.66
CA SER A 52 1.73 0.97 -3.56
C SER A 52 1.25 0.34 -4.87
N VAL A 53 2.06 -0.50 -5.51
CA VAL A 53 1.70 -1.15 -6.78
C VAL A 53 1.55 -2.66 -6.62
N SER A 54 2.36 -3.28 -5.78
CA SER A 54 2.33 -4.74 -5.61
C SER A 54 0.97 -5.28 -5.17
N ALA A 55 0.26 -4.52 -4.33
CA ALA A 55 -1.04 -4.91 -3.80
C ALA A 55 -2.17 -4.89 -4.85
N GLU A 56 -2.11 -4.00 -5.83
CA GLU A 56 -3.17 -3.92 -6.86
C GLU A 56 -3.13 -5.08 -7.87
N ARG A 57 -1.97 -5.76 -8.02
CA ARG A 57 -1.83 -6.89 -8.97
C ARG A 57 -2.82 -8.02 -8.68
N SER A 58 -3.11 -8.28 -7.41
CA SER A 58 -4.11 -9.28 -7.03
C SER A 58 -5.50 -8.93 -7.54
N ILE A 59 -5.90 -7.67 -7.46
CA ILE A 59 -7.20 -7.22 -7.95
C ILE A 59 -7.24 -7.19 -9.47
N GLN A 60 -6.17 -6.75 -10.12
CA GLN A 60 -6.05 -6.83 -11.59
C GLN A 60 -6.23 -8.27 -12.07
N ALA A 61 -5.56 -9.24 -11.45
CA ALA A 61 -5.69 -10.66 -11.78
C ALA A 61 -7.12 -11.18 -11.58
N LEU A 62 -7.78 -10.79 -10.48
CA LEU A 62 -9.17 -11.16 -10.22
C LEU A 62 -10.12 -10.65 -11.31
N GLU A 63 -10.00 -9.38 -11.70
CA GLU A 63 -10.87 -8.80 -12.72
C GLU A 63 -10.58 -9.37 -14.11
N ILE A 64 -9.31 -9.68 -14.44
CA ILE A 64 -8.94 -10.38 -15.68
C ILE A 64 -9.62 -11.75 -15.74
N ILE A 65 -9.50 -12.58 -14.71
CA ILE A 65 -10.10 -13.92 -14.69
C ILE A 65 -11.63 -13.87 -14.74
N LYS A 66 -12.22 -12.94 -14.00
CA LYS A 66 -13.67 -12.72 -14.05
C LYS A 66 -14.14 -12.38 -15.46
N TYR A 67 -13.42 -11.51 -16.16
CA TYR A 67 -13.71 -11.16 -17.54
C TYR A 67 -13.46 -12.34 -18.50
N ALA A 68 -12.33 -13.03 -18.37
CA ALA A 68 -11.98 -14.20 -19.17
C ALA A 68 -13.08 -15.29 -19.11
N LYS A 69 -13.57 -15.59 -17.90
CA LYS A 69 -14.70 -16.52 -17.71
C LYS A 69 -15.99 -16.02 -18.36
N LYS A 70 -16.28 -14.72 -18.25
CA LYS A 70 -17.47 -14.11 -18.86
C LYS A 70 -17.51 -14.27 -20.39
N ILE A 71 -16.35 -14.22 -21.04
CA ILE A 71 -16.24 -14.34 -22.50
C ILE A 71 -15.87 -15.74 -22.95
N ASN A 72 -15.81 -16.72 -22.05
CA ASN A 72 -15.36 -18.10 -22.31
C ASN A 72 -14.00 -18.16 -23.01
N ALA A 73 -13.01 -17.43 -22.49
CA ALA A 73 -11.66 -17.42 -23.04
C ALA A 73 -10.94 -18.74 -22.77
N ASP A 74 -10.23 -19.27 -23.75
CA ASP A 74 -9.38 -20.45 -23.63
C ASP A 74 -8.01 -20.11 -23.01
N TYR A 75 -7.60 -18.85 -23.13
CA TYR A 75 -6.27 -18.38 -22.74
C TYR A 75 -6.34 -17.03 -22.02
N VAL A 76 -5.43 -16.83 -21.09
CA VAL A 76 -5.05 -15.51 -20.56
C VAL A 76 -3.56 -15.28 -20.81
N ALA A 77 -3.16 -14.04 -21.06
CA ALA A 77 -1.77 -13.71 -21.30
C ALA A 77 -1.32 -12.53 -20.44
N HIS A 78 -0.04 -12.54 -20.05
CA HIS A 78 0.59 -11.38 -19.44
C HIS A 78 2.07 -11.27 -19.85
N GLY A 79 2.62 -10.03 -19.80
CA GLY A 79 4.00 -9.71 -20.17
C GLY A 79 4.96 -9.59 -18.99
N SER A 80 4.70 -10.27 -17.87
CA SER A 80 5.60 -10.22 -16.72
C SER A 80 6.91 -10.96 -16.99
N THR A 81 8.03 -10.39 -16.54
CA THR A 81 9.35 -11.00 -16.67
C THR A 81 9.57 -12.14 -15.67
N GLY A 82 10.47 -13.07 -15.97
CA GLY A 82 10.80 -14.20 -15.09
C GLY A 82 11.53 -13.82 -13.79
N ALA A 83 12.09 -12.60 -13.69
CA ALA A 83 12.77 -12.11 -12.49
C ALA A 83 11.86 -11.30 -11.53
N GLY A 84 10.69 -10.83 -12.02
CA GLY A 84 9.78 -9.98 -11.26
C GLY A 84 8.76 -10.76 -10.43
N ASN A 85 8.14 -10.07 -9.47
CA ASN A 85 7.12 -10.64 -8.60
C ASN A 85 5.75 -10.79 -9.30
N ASP A 86 5.47 -9.97 -10.31
CA ASP A 86 4.13 -9.87 -10.90
C ASP A 86 3.69 -11.18 -11.56
N GLN A 87 4.61 -11.92 -12.17
CA GLN A 87 4.32 -13.26 -12.71
C GLN A 87 3.72 -14.19 -11.65
N VAL A 88 4.29 -14.19 -10.44
CA VAL A 88 3.80 -15.05 -9.35
C VAL A 88 2.39 -14.61 -8.92
N ARG A 89 2.17 -13.31 -8.78
CA ARG A 89 0.88 -12.75 -8.34
C ARG A 89 -0.25 -13.04 -9.33
N PHE A 90 0.03 -12.91 -10.64
CA PHE A 90 -0.94 -13.22 -11.67
C PHE A 90 -1.20 -14.73 -11.77
N ASP A 91 -0.14 -15.51 -11.89
CA ASP A 91 -0.27 -16.96 -12.09
C ASP A 91 -0.97 -17.66 -10.92
N LEU A 92 -0.66 -17.28 -9.66
CA LEU A 92 -1.32 -17.85 -8.49
C LEU A 92 -2.85 -17.67 -8.56
N ILE A 93 -3.31 -16.49 -8.89
CA ILE A 93 -4.74 -16.19 -8.98
C ILE A 93 -5.36 -16.90 -10.17
N PHE A 94 -4.69 -16.89 -11.33
CA PHE A 94 -5.19 -17.55 -12.54
C PHE A 94 -5.33 -19.05 -12.34
N GLN A 95 -4.28 -19.71 -11.86
CA GLN A 95 -4.30 -21.16 -11.60
C GLN A 95 -5.29 -21.57 -10.50
N THR A 96 -5.48 -20.72 -9.49
CA THR A 96 -6.40 -21.01 -8.40
C THR A 96 -7.86 -20.88 -8.82
N LEU A 97 -8.20 -19.83 -9.58
CA LEU A 97 -9.59 -19.50 -9.88
C LEU A 97 -10.06 -20.02 -11.24
N ALA A 98 -9.14 -20.30 -12.15
CA ALA A 98 -9.44 -20.73 -13.51
C ALA A 98 -8.40 -21.74 -14.04
N PRO A 99 -8.23 -22.89 -13.38
CA PRO A 99 -7.24 -23.89 -13.79
C PRO A 99 -7.48 -24.44 -15.22
N GLU A 100 -8.68 -24.29 -15.73
CA GLU A 100 -9.07 -24.66 -17.09
C GLU A 100 -8.55 -23.70 -18.15
N ILE A 101 -8.26 -22.44 -17.81
CA ILE A 101 -7.78 -21.41 -18.75
C ILE A 101 -6.24 -21.46 -18.79
N LYS A 102 -5.69 -21.62 -20.00
CA LYS A 102 -4.24 -21.69 -20.17
C LYS A 102 -3.60 -20.32 -20.07
N ILE A 103 -2.43 -20.25 -19.40
CA ILE A 103 -1.66 -19.02 -19.23
C ILE A 103 -0.59 -18.95 -20.31
N ILE A 104 -0.47 -17.79 -20.99
CA ILE A 104 0.55 -17.51 -22.01
C ILE A 104 1.44 -16.37 -21.51
N THR A 105 2.75 -16.64 -21.44
CA THR A 105 3.74 -15.72 -20.88
C THR A 105 5.00 -15.63 -21.75
N PRO A 106 4.88 -15.10 -22.98
CA PRO A 106 5.98 -15.18 -23.96
C PRO A 106 7.27 -14.50 -23.50
N ILE A 107 7.17 -13.41 -22.76
CA ILE A 107 8.35 -12.68 -22.25
C ILE A 107 9.15 -13.54 -21.27
N ARG A 108 8.47 -14.20 -20.34
CA ARG A 108 9.07 -15.10 -19.36
C ARG A 108 9.59 -16.37 -20.04
N ASP A 109 8.76 -16.99 -20.86
CA ASP A 109 9.01 -18.33 -21.37
C ASP A 109 10.14 -18.34 -22.43
N GLN A 110 10.29 -17.24 -23.17
CA GLN A 110 11.34 -17.07 -24.18
C GLN A 110 12.53 -16.24 -23.68
N HIS A 111 12.51 -15.76 -22.42
CA HIS A 111 13.54 -14.91 -21.84
C HIS A 111 13.84 -13.65 -22.66
N LEU A 112 12.81 -13.05 -23.26
CA LEU A 112 12.97 -11.91 -24.14
C LEU A 112 13.47 -10.68 -23.40
N SER A 113 14.52 -10.07 -23.95
CA SER A 113 14.96 -8.74 -23.56
C SER A 113 14.04 -7.67 -24.19
N ARG A 114 13.99 -6.49 -23.57
CA ARG A 114 13.20 -5.37 -24.11
C ARG A 114 13.58 -4.99 -25.55
N GLN A 115 14.84 -5.20 -25.95
CA GLN A 115 15.29 -4.94 -27.31
C GLN A 115 14.72 -5.97 -28.28
N GLU A 116 14.70 -7.25 -27.91
CA GLU A 116 14.10 -8.31 -28.70
C GLU A 116 12.60 -8.15 -28.84
N GLU A 117 11.89 -7.72 -27.78
CA GLU A 117 10.48 -7.37 -27.83
C GLU A 117 10.19 -6.27 -28.86
N ILE A 118 10.99 -5.18 -28.84
CA ILE A 118 10.85 -4.09 -29.81
C ILE A 118 11.13 -4.55 -31.22
N GLN A 119 12.18 -5.35 -31.45
CA GLN A 119 12.51 -5.89 -32.76
C GLN A 119 11.41 -6.80 -33.29
N PHE A 120 10.81 -7.64 -32.44
CA PHE A 120 9.69 -8.48 -32.79
C PHE A 120 8.48 -7.65 -33.25
N LEU A 121 8.15 -6.59 -32.54
CA LEU A 121 7.02 -5.71 -32.91
C LEU A 121 7.29 -4.98 -34.24
N ILE A 122 8.48 -4.45 -34.44
CA ILE A 122 8.89 -3.81 -35.71
C ILE A 122 8.80 -4.81 -36.88
N ALA A 123 9.31 -6.03 -36.68
CA ALA A 123 9.26 -7.09 -37.71
C ALA A 123 7.81 -7.50 -38.09
N ASN A 124 6.86 -7.27 -37.19
CA ASN A 124 5.43 -7.50 -37.43
C ASN A 124 4.65 -6.23 -37.86
N GLY A 125 5.37 -5.18 -38.27
CA GLY A 125 4.76 -3.96 -38.84
C GLY A 125 4.16 -3.02 -37.81
N ILE A 126 4.51 -3.17 -36.52
CA ILE A 126 4.04 -2.29 -35.45
C ILE A 126 5.09 -1.22 -35.19
N GLU A 127 4.84 -0.04 -35.71
CA GLU A 127 5.67 1.15 -35.46
C GLU A 127 5.07 2.00 -34.33
N LEU A 128 5.57 1.80 -33.12
CA LEU A 128 5.29 2.67 -31.98
C LEU A 128 6.50 3.52 -31.66
N THR A 129 6.30 4.76 -31.22
CA THR A 129 7.35 5.61 -30.69
C THR A 129 7.84 5.03 -29.35
N TRP A 130 8.89 4.22 -29.41
CA TRP A 130 9.58 3.68 -28.25
C TRP A 130 10.48 4.76 -27.67
N SER A 131 9.91 5.67 -26.86
CA SER A 131 10.75 6.49 -26.01
C SER A 131 11.51 5.55 -25.09
N LYS A 132 12.86 5.61 -25.08
CA LYS A 132 13.68 4.93 -24.07
C LYS A 132 13.32 5.54 -22.71
N ALA A 133 12.22 5.06 -22.11
CA ALA A 133 11.88 5.46 -20.76
C ALA A 133 13.04 5.02 -19.88
N LYS A 134 13.81 5.99 -19.37
CA LYS A 134 14.92 5.77 -18.44
C LYS A 134 14.45 5.03 -17.19
N TYR A 135 13.21 5.26 -16.82
CA TYR A 135 12.56 4.66 -15.63
C TYR A 135 11.33 3.86 -16.02
N SER A 136 11.14 2.72 -15.35
CA SER A 136 9.88 1.97 -15.35
C SER A 136 8.99 2.54 -14.26
N ILE A 137 7.91 3.21 -14.64
CA ILE A 137 6.99 3.87 -13.72
C ILE A 137 5.66 3.15 -13.75
N ASN A 138 5.23 2.59 -12.61
CA ASN A 138 3.92 1.96 -12.44
C ASN A 138 3.09 2.80 -11.48
N LYS A 139 2.02 3.42 -11.98
CA LYS A 139 1.15 4.35 -11.25
C LYS A 139 -0.15 3.66 -10.87
N GLY A 140 -0.57 3.81 -9.61
CA GLY A 140 -1.83 3.30 -9.08
C GLY A 140 -2.48 4.25 -8.07
N LEU A 141 -3.63 3.87 -7.52
CA LEU A 141 -4.36 4.64 -6.50
C LEU A 141 -3.50 4.87 -5.24
N TRP A 142 -2.81 3.84 -4.79
CA TRP A 142 -2.09 3.82 -3.51
C TRP A 142 -0.63 4.28 -3.61
N GLY A 143 -0.21 4.70 -4.79
CA GLY A 143 1.11 5.26 -5.06
C GLY A 143 1.71 4.76 -6.36
N THR A 144 2.96 5.13 -6.59
CA THR A 144 3.71 4.87 -7.82
C THR A 144 5.02 4.19 -7.48
N SER A 145 5.38 3.11 -8.17
CA SER A 145 6.71 2.51 -8.08
C SER A 145 7.61 2.97 -9.23
N ILE A 146 8.90 3.10 -8.94
CA ILE A 146 9.91 3.64 -9.86
C ILE A 146 11.09 2.68 -9.88
N GLY A 147 11.31 2.01 -11.02
CA GLY A 147 12.50 1.21 -11.28
C GLY A 147 13.38 1.90 -12.31
N GLY A 148 14.69 1.84 -12.14
CA GLY A 148 15.63 2.44 -13.07
C GLY A 148 17.06 2.06 -12.76
N GLN A 149 18.00 2.63 -13.51
CA GLN A 149 19.42 2.30 -13.41
C GLN A 149 19.96 2.47 -11.98
N GLU A 150 19.55 3.53 -11.30
CA GLU A 150 19.98 3.85 -9.94
C GLU A 150 19.49 2.82 -8.92
N THR A 151 18.29 2.25 -9.12
CA THR A 151 17.75 1.21 -8.21
C THR A 151 18.43 -0.14 -8.37
N LEU A 152 19.19 -0.36 -9.43
CA LEU A 152 20.02 -1.55 -9.60
C LEU A 152 21.32 -1.49 -8.79
N THR A 153 21.62 -0.35 -8.17
CA THR A 153 22.79 -0.15 -7.31
C THR A 153 22.37 -0.05 -5.84
N SER A 154 23.30 -0.27 -4.92
CA SER A 154 23.02 -0.13 -3.48
C SER A 154 23.08 1.31 -2.96
N HIS A 155 23.78 2.20 -3.66
CA HIS A 155 24.18 3.51 -3.13
C HIS A 155 23.66 4.72 -3.92
N LEU A 156 23.24 4.56 -5.18
CA LEU A 156 22.78 5.70 -5.97
C LEU A 156 21.34 6.09 -5.58
N PRO A 157 21.08 7.36 -5.26
CA PRO A 157 19.72 7.85 -5.08
C PRO A 157 19.02 7.99 -6.43
N LEU A 158 17.68 7.94 -6.43
CA LEU A 158 16.88 8.37 -7.58
C LEU A 158 17.00 9.89 -7.74
N PRO A 159 17.26 10.40 -8.95
CA PRO A 159 17.27 11.84 -9.19
C PRO A 159 15.86 12.43 -9.18
N GLU A 160 15.75 13.73 -9.00
CA GLU A 160 14.46 14.44 -8.88
C GLU A 160 13.53 14.17 -10.07
N GLU A 161 14.06 14.13 -11.29
CA GLU A 161 13.30 13.90 -12.52
C GLU A 161 12.72 12.48 -12.65
N ALA A 162 13.17 11.52 -11.82
CA ALA A 162 12.61 10.17 -11.81
C ALA A 162 11.23 10.10 -11.14
N TYR A 163 10.93 11.06 -10.28
CA TYR A 163 9.67 11.07 -9.53
C TYR A 163 8.53 11.71 -10.36
N PRO A 164 7.31 11.12 -10.35
CA PRO A 164 6.18 11.62 -11.13
C PRO A 164 5.75 13.04 -10.79
N SER A 165 5.84 13.41 -9.53
CA SER A 165 5.46 14.74 -9.05
C SER A 165 6.70 15.60 -8.84
N GLN A 166 6.61 16.87 -9.19
CA GLN A 166 7.66 17.86 -8.94
C GLN A 166 7.18 18.87 -7.89
N LEU A 167 8.11 19.45 -7.13
CA LEU A 167 7.79 20.45 -6.11
C LEU A 167 7.14 21.69 -6.76
N GLN A 168 5.89 21.97 -6.38
CA GLN A 168 5.11 23.11 -6.88
C GLN A 168 4.78 24.12 -5.79
N LYS A 169 4.65 23.69 -4.53
CA LYS A 169 4.28 24.53 -3.40
C LYS A 169 5.40 24.58 -2.37
N LYS A 170 5.71 25.77 -1.88
CA LYS A 170 6.76 26.03 -0.86
C LYS A 170 6.20 26.41 0.50
N ASP A 171 5.02 27.03 0.53
CA ASP A 171 4.40 27.46 1.78
C ASP A 171 3.69 26.29 2.46
N GLU A 172 3.76 26.26 3.80
CA GLU A 172 3.06 25.27 4.60
C GLU A 172 1.55 25.33 4.40
N GLN A 173 0.90 24.17 4.33
CA GLN A 173 -0.54 24.05 4.25
C GLN A 173 -1.05 23.04 5.26
N GLN A 174 -1.96 23.45 6.13
CA GLN A 174 -2.68 22.53 7.01
C GLN A 174 -3.80 21.81 6.27
N VAL A 175 -3.97 20.52 6.59
CA VAL A 175 -5.02 19.66 6.05
C VAL A 175 -5.66 18.91 7.21
N GLN A 176 -6.98 18.88 7.23
CA GLN A 176 -7.75 18.05 8.16
C GLN A 176 -8.18 16.76 7.45
N LEU A 177 -7.84 15.63 8.04
CA LEU A 177 -8.30 14.30 7.63
C LEU A 177 -9.35 13.82 8.60
N THR A 178 -10.49 13.35 8.09
CA THR A 178 -11.57 12.80 8.92
C THR A 178 -11.66 11.31 8.69
N PHE A 179 -11.55 10.56 9.79
CA PHE A 179 -11.73 9.11 9.79
C PHE A 179 -13.05 8.73 10.44
N SER A 180 -13.71 7.73 9.88
CA SER A 180 -14.89 7.07 10.44
C SER A 180 -14.71 5.57 10.41
N LYS A 181 -14.68 4.92 11.55
CA LYS A 181 -14.41 3.49 11.70
C LYS A 181 -13.16 3.05 10.91
N GLY A 182 -12.10 3.83 11.01
CA GLY A 182 -10.81 3.60 10.35
C GLY A 182 -10.72 4.04 8.89
N GLU A 183 -11.81 4.31 8.20
CA GLU A 183 -11.82 4.75 6.81
C GLU A 183 -11.67 6.27 6.69
N LEU A 184 -10.84 6.74 5.75
CA LEU A 184 -10.69 8.16 5.42
C LEU A 184 -11.93 8.61 4.63
N VAL A 185 -12.82 9.39 5.25
CA VAL A 185 -14.12 9.80 4.69
C VAL A 185 -14.20 11.28 4.31
N ALA A 186 -13.25 12.10 4.73
CA ALA A 186 -13.19 13.50 4.29
C ALA A 186 -11.77 14.07 4.33
N VAL A 187 -11.50 15.01 3.42
CA VAL A 187 -10.30 15.84 3.37
C VAL A 187 -10.72 17.29 3.38
N ASN A 188 -10.22 18.09 4.35
CA ASN A 188 -10.62 19.49 4.55
C ASN A 188 -12.14 19.70 4.67
N LYS A 189 -12.81 18.82 5.46
CA LYS A 189 -14.27 18.82 5.66
C LYS A 189 -15.10 18.46 4.42
N GLU A 190 -14.48 18.23 3.28
CA GLU A 190 -15.17 17.76 2.08
C GLU A 190 -15.27 16.24 2.12
N GLN A 191 -16.48 15.77 2.38
CA GLN A 191 -16.82 14.34 2.47
C GLN A 191 -16.93 13.72 1.08
N ASP A 192 -16.41 12.49 0.93
CA ASP A 192 -16.47 11.73 -0.32
C ASP A 192 -16.27 10.23 -0.02
N LEU A 193 -16.38 9.39 -1.06
CA LEU A 193 -16.01 7.99 -0.97
C LEU A 193 -14.53 7.85 -0.58
N PRO A 194 -14.15 6.86 0.25
CA PRO A 194 -12.78 6.75 0.76
C PRO A 194 -11.68 6.75 -0.31
N HIS A 195 -11.88 6.04 -1.43
CA HIS A 195 -10.91 6.05 -2.53
C HIS A 195 -10.81 7.43 -3.20
N LYS A 196 -11.90 8.21 -3.25
CA LYS A 196 -11.89 9.59 -3.76
C LYS A 196 -11.17 10.53 -2.79
N CYS A 197 -11.32 10.32 -1.49
CA CYS A 197 -10.53 11.04 -0.48
C CYS A 197 -9.03 10.79 -0.65
N ILE A 198 -8.62 9.54 -0.95
CA ILE A 198 -7.22 9.19 -1.24
C ILE A 198 -6.72 9.91 -2.50
N GLU A 199 -7.49 9.88 -3.60
CA GLU A 199 -7.15 10.60 -4.84
C GLU A 199 -6.97 12.10 -4.58
N LYS A 200 -7.90 12.71 -3.82
CA LYS A 200 -7.87 14.11 -3.44
C LYS A 200 -6.65 14.47 -2.60
N LEU A 201 -6.36 13.66 -1.57
CA LEU A 201 -5.18 13.83 -0.73
C LEU A 201 -3.90 13.70 -1.55
N ASN A 202 -3.83 12.70 -2.45
CA ASN A 202 -2.68 12.52 -3.32
C ASN A 202 -2.45 13.73 -4.25
N LYS A 203 -3.52 14.24 -4.88
CA LYS A 203 -3.46 15.43 -5.72
C LYS A 203 -2.99 16.68 -4.97
N LEU A 204 -3.27 16.75 -3.67
CA LEU A 204 -2.90 17.84 -2.80
C LEU A 204 -1.43 17.72 -2.36
N ALA A 205 -1.06 16.56 -1.82
CA ALA A 205 0.24 16.31 -1.23
C ALA A 205 1.37 16.13 -2.27
N SER A 206 1.07 15.61 -3.46
CA SER A 206 2.04 15.49 -4.56
C SER A 206 2.64 16.84 -4.98
N LYS A 207 1.91 17.96 -4.82
CA LYS A 207 2.43 19.31 -5.08
C LYS A 207 3.58 19.71 -4.15
N TYR A 208 3.74 19.01 -3.03
CA TYR A 208 4.83 19.19 -2.07
C TYR A 208 5.93 18.13 -2.23
N ALA A 209 5.86 17.27 -3.25
CA ALA A 209 6.80 16.18 -3.49
C ALA A 209 6.96 15.22 -2.28
N ILE A 210 5.86 14.96 -1.56
CA ILE A 210 5.80 14.12 -0.35
C ILE A 210 5.68 12.64 -0.72
N GLY A 211 6.10 11.75 0.20
CA GLY A 211 5.87 10.31 0.11
C GLY A 211 6.88 9.57 -0.75
N ARG A 212 8.06 10.11 -0.94
CA ARG A 212 9.16 9.53 -1.70
C ARG A 212 10.11 8.78 -0.80
N ASP A 213 10.47 7.55 -1.21
CA ASP A 213 11.49 6.76 -0.53
C ASP A 213 11.97 5.62 -1.45
N ILE A 214 12.95 4.84 -0.96
CA ILE A 214 13.47 3.64 -1.61
C ILE A 214 13.24 2.44 -0.69
N HIS A 215 12.47 1.48 -1.16
CA HIS A 215 12.31 0.20 -0.50
C HIS A 215 13.43 -0.76 -0.90
N VAL A 216 13.97 -1.46 0.08
CA VAL A 216 14.90 -2.58 -0.11
C VAL A 216 14.24 -3.84 0.45
N GLY A 217 14.16 -4.88 -0.37
CA GLY A 217 13.53 -6.13 0.04
C GLY A 217 13.84 -7.29 -0.87
N ASP A 218 13.35 -8.45 -0.51
CA ASP A 218 13.46 -9.65 -1.34
C ASP A 218 12.26 -9.77 -2.26
N THR A 219 12.51 -10.19 -3.51
CA THR A 219 11.45 -10.67 -4.37
C THR A 219 10.92 -12.00 -3.85
N ILE A 220 9.72 -12.40 -4.29
CA ILE A 220 9.13 -13.71 -3.97
C ILE A 220 10.09 -14.86 -4.36
N LEU A 221 10.89 -14.65 -5.40
CA LEU A 221 11.88 -15.61 -5.91
C LEU A 221 13.24 -15.52 -5.21
N GLY A 222 13.37 -14.72 -4.14
CA GLY A 222 14.58 -14.65 -3.31
C GLY A 222 15.68 -13.72 -3.83
N ILE A 223 15.39 -12.82 -4.77
CA ILE A 223 16.34 -11.83 -5.26
C ILE A 223 16.22 -10.57 -4.42
N LYS A 224 17.33 -10.10 -3.82
CA LYS A 224 17.39 -8.82 -3.14
C LYS A 224 17.31 -7.67 -4.15
N GLY A 225 16.37 -6.76 -3.98
CA GLY A 225 16.16 -5.65 -4.91
C GLY A 225 15.83 -4.33 -4.22
N ARG A 226 15.92 -3.26 -5.00
CA ARG A 226 15.52 -1.91 -4.61
C ARG A 226 14.44 -1.41 -5.55
N VAL A 227 13.48 -0.69 -5.02
CA VAL A 227 12.46 0.03 -5.79
C VAL A 227 12.23 1.39 -5.16
N GLY A 228 12.29 2.43 -5.97
CA GLY A 228 11.83 3.75 -5.56
C GLY A 228 10.32 3.84 -5.61
N PHE A 229 9.75 4.70 -4.81
CA PHE A 229 8.31 4.96 -4.86
C PHE A 229 7.97 6.40 -4.49
N GLU A 230 6.79 6.82 -4.94
CA GLU A 230 6.13 8.04 -4.50
C GLU A 230 4.69 7.70 -4.14
N ALA A 231 4.33 7.86 -2.87
CA ALA A 231 3.06 7.42 -2.31
C ALA A 231 2.55 8.41 -1.25
N ALA A 232 2.30 9.66 -1.68
CA ALA A 232 1.99 10.78 -0.78
C ALA A 232 0.74 10.50 0.07
N ALA A 233 -0.39 10.17 -0.56
CA ALA A 233 -1.63 9.89 0.16
C ALA A 233 -1.48 8.67 1.07
N ALA A 234 -0.83 7.60 0.62
CA ALA A 234 -0.67 6.38 1.40
C ALA A 234 0.14 6.64 2.68
N THR A 235 1.30 7.30 2.57
CA THR A 235 2.16 7.56 3.73
C THR A 235 1.52 8.50 4.73
N ILE A 236 0.81 9.53 4.26
CA ILE A 236 0.08 10.46 5.13
C ILE A 236 -1.07 9.73 5.82
N THR A 237 -1.90 9.01 5.06
CA THR A 237 -3.07 8.30 5.60
C THR A 237 -2.67 7.26 6.63
N ILE A 238 -1.65 6.43 6.35
CA ILE A 238 -1.14 5.43 7.30
C ILE A 238 -0.67 6.08 8.60
N LYS A 239 0.13 7.14 8.51
CA LYS A 239 0.66 7.81 9.71
C LYS A 239 -0.42 8.54 10.50
N ALA A 240 -1.36 9.20 9.82
CA ALA A 240 -2.49 9.88 10.45
C ALA A 240 -3.43 8.88 11.15
N HIS A 241 -3.79 7.80 10.46
CA HIS A 241 -4.60 6.72 11.00
C HIS A 241 -3.94 6.06 12.21
N HIS A 242 -2.64 5.75 12.13
CA HIS A 242 -1.90 5.17 13.23
C HIS A 242 -1.83 6.09 14.46
N LEU A 243 -1.70 7.42 14.28
CA LEU A 243 -1.78 8.35 15.40
C LEU A 243 -3.17 8.33 16.03
N LEU A 244 -4.25 8.38 15.22
CA LEU A 244 -5.61 8.29 15.72
C LEU A 244 -5.84 7.02 16.54
N GLU A 245 -5.38 5.87 16.06
CA GLU A 245 -5.48 4.60 16.79
C GLU A 245 -4.74 4.62 18.14
N LYS A 246 -3.59 5.27 18.24
CA LYS A 246 -2.85 5.40 19.51
C LYS A 246 -3.64 6.15 20.57
N HIS A 247 -4.57 7.00 20.17
CA HIS A 247 -5.47 7.69 21.09
C HIS A 247 -6.67 6.85 21.49
N ILE A 248 -7.05 5.85 20.67
CA ILE A 248 -8.33 5.15 20.84
C ILE A 248 -8.15 3.69 21.27
N LEU A 249 -7.14 3.01 20.75
CA LEU A 249 -6.94 1.59 21.02
C LEU A 249 -6.10 1.38 22.27
N THR A 250 -6.39 0.30 23.01
CA THR A 250 -5.54 -0.11 24.14
C THR A 250 -4.17 -0.60 23.64
N LYS A 251 -3.16 -0.57 24.53
CA LYS A 251 -1.81 -1.06 24.20
C LYS A 251 -1.79 -2.49 23.65
N TRP A 252 -2.68 -3.36 24.12
CA TRP A 252 -2.74 -4.76 23.67
C TRP A 252 -3.38 -4.90 22.30
N GLN A 253 -4.42 -4.10 22.01
CA GLN A 253 -5.01 -4.04 20.67
C GLN A 253 -3.96 -3.57 19.65
N LEU A 254 -3.23 -2.49 19.95
CA LEU A 254 -2.17 -1.96 19.07
C LEU A 254 -1.09 -3.02 18.81
N GLN A 255 -0.60 -3.69 19.86
CA GLN A 255 0.49 -4.67 19.72
C GLN A 255 0.08 -5.88 18.87
N HIS A 256 -1.10 -6.47 19.13
CA HIS A 256 -1.59 -7.61 18.35
C HIS A 256 -1.91 -7.21 16.91
N LYS A 257 -2.50 -6.04 16.72
CA LYS A 257 -2.82 -5.51 15.40
C LYS A 257 -1.54 -5.31 14.56
N GLU A 258 -0.49 -4.70 15.13
CA GLU A 258 0.79 -4.50 14.46
C GLU A 258 1.42 -5.84 14.01
N TYR A 259 1.39 -6.84 14.88
CA TYR A 259 1.88 -8.18 14.55
C TYR A 259 1.12 -8.80 13.36
N LEU A 260 -0.21 -8.82 13.42
CA LEU A 260 -1.06 -9.40 12.36
C LEU A 260 -0.96 -8.60 11.05
N SER A 261 -0.82 -7.28 11.14
CA SER A 261 -0.67 -6.39 9.97
C SER A 261 0.60 -6.67 9.19
N ASN A 262 1.71 -6.98 9.86
CA ASN A 262 2.96 -7.37 9.21
C ASN A 262 2.79 -8.68 8.41
N TRP A 263 2.04 -9.65 8.95
CA TRP A 263 1.70 -10.87 8.23
C TRP A 263 0.77 -10.60 7.05
N TYR A 264 -0.28 -9.78 7.25
CA TYR A 264 -1.16 -9.37 6.16
C TYR A 264 -0.38 -8.76 5.00
N GLY A 265 0.47 -7.77 5.29
CA GLY A 265 1.30 -7.13 4.27
C GLY A 265 2.28 -8.08 3.58
N THR A 266 2.82 -9.04 4.33
CA THR A 266 3.73 -10.05 3.77
C THR A 266 3.00 -11.00 2.83
N HIS A 267 1.88 -11.57 3.23
CA HIS A 267 1.08 -12.46 2.38
C HIS A 267 0.57 -11.75 1.13
N LEU A 268 0.11 -10.51 1.27
CA LEU A 268 -0.31 -9.71 0.11
C LEU A 268 0.85 -9.46 -0.87
N HIS A 269 2.04 -9.14 -0.36
CA HIS A 269 3.24 -8.96 -1.17
C HIS A 269 3.65 -10.24 -1.91
N GLU A 270 3.53 -11.40 -1.25
CA GLU A 270 3.85 -12.73 -1.77
C GLU A 270 2.79 -13.25 -2.78
N GLY A 271 1.69 -12.52 -3.02
CA GLY A 271 0.63 -12.93 -3.92
C GLY A 271 -0.40 -13.90 -3.31
N LEU A 272 -0.34 -14.12 -2.00
CA LEU A 272 -1.21 -15.05 -1.27
C LEU A 272 -2.57 -14.45 -0.91
N PHE A 273 -3.10 -13.55 -1.73
CA PHE A 273 -4.37 -12.87 -1.49
C PHE A 273 -5.56 -13.83 -1.30
N LEU A 274 -5.53 -15.00 -1.96
CA LEU A 274 -6.59 -16.01 -1.89
C LEU A 274 -6.43 -16.99 -0.71
N ASP A 275 -5.33 -16.93 0.04
CA ASP A 275 -5.17 -17.78 1.21
C ASP A 275 -6.25 -17.44 2.25
N PRO A 276 -6.96 -18.44 2.83
CA PRO A 276 -8.01 -18.22 3.81
C PRO A 276 -7.58 -17.34 5.00
N VAL A 277 -6.33 -17.44 5.46
CA VAL A 277 -5.79 -16.65 6.57
C VAL A 277 -5.89 -15.14 6.32
N MET A 278 -5.92 -14.69 5.05
CA MET A 278 -6.12 -13.28 4.72
C MET A 278 -7.47 -12.77 5.22
N ARG A 279 -8.51 -13.59 5.13
CA ARG A 279 -9.85 -13.23 5.66
C ARG A 279 -9.87 -13.18 7.17
N ASP A 280 -9.08 -14.03 7.84
CA ASP A 280 -8.95 -13.99 9.31
C ASP A 280 -8.24 -12.72 9.76
N PHE A 281 -7.17 -12.31 9.08
CA PHE A 281 -6.50 -11.03 9.33
C PHE A 281 -7.44 -9.84 9.09
N GLU A 282 -8.17 -9.83 7.99
CA GLU A 282 -9.13 -8.78 7.65
C GLU A 282 -10.23 -8.66 8.69
N ALA A 283 -10.79 -9.78 9.16
CA ALA A 283 -11.81 -9.79 10.21
C ALA A 283 -11.29 -9.17 11.52
N PHE A 284 -10.06 -9.51 11.93
CA PHE A 284 -9.43 -8.90 13.09
C PHE A 284 -9.21 -7.39 12.90
N LEU A 285 -8.65 -7.00 11.75
CA LEU A 285 -8.38 -5.60 11.44
C LEU A 285 -9.68 -4.78 11.44
N GLU A 286 -10.72 -5.27 10.80
CA GLU A 286 -12.04 -4.59 10.73
C GLU A 286 -12.67 -4.46 12.12
N SER A 287 -12.65 -5.52 12.94
CA SER A 287 -13.14 -5.48 14.32
C SER A 287 -12.44 -4.41 15.15
N SER A 288 -11.14 -4.20 14.95
CA SER A 288 -10.36 -3.21 15.69
C SER A 288 -10.74 -1.75 15.36
N GLN A 289 -11.42 -1.51 14.23
CA GLN A 289 -11.71 -0.16 13.74
C GLN A 289 -13.03 0.43 14.21
N THR A 290 -13.84 -0.35 14.89
CA THR A 290 -15.23 0.05 15.25
C THR A 290 -15.35 1.39 15.99
N GLN A 291 -14.33 1.77 16.76
CA GLN A 291 -14.26 3.03 17.52
C GLN A 291 -13.25 4.03 16.92
N VAL A 292 -12.50 3.66 15.87
CA VAL A 292 -11.45 4.51 15.30
C VAL A 292 -12.08 5.58 14.42
N SER A 293 -12.56 6.65 15.06
CA SER A 293 -13.21 7.78 14.41
C SER A 293 -12.72 9.10 15.01
N GLY A 294 -12.51 10.11 14.16
CA GLY A 294 -12.01 11.40 14.60
C GLY A 294 -11.39 12.22 13.48
N HIS A 295 -10.78 13.32 13.88
CA HIS A 295 -10.08 14.25 13.00
C HIS A 295 -8.59 14.23 13.29
N VAL A 296 -7.78 14.19 12.23
CA VAL A 296 -6.32 14.30 12.32
C VAL A 296 -5.87 15.53 11.54
N TYR A 297 -5.03 16.35 12.16
CA TYR A 297 -4.48 17.56 11.56
C TYR A 297 -3.08 17.28 11.05
N VAL A 298 -2.80 17.70 9.81
CA VAL A 298 -1.56 17.41 9.10
C VAL A 298 -1.02 18.70 8.48
N SER A 299 0.23 19.02 8.71
CA SER A 299 0.96 20.09 8.06
C SER A 299 1.77 19.54 6.88
N LEU A 300 1.44 20.00 5.66
CA LEU A 300 2.19 19.68 4.44
C LEU A 300 3.27 20.74 4.22
N LYS A 301 4.52 20.31 3.98
CA LYS A 301 5.70 21.13 3.70
C LYS A 301 6.48 20.55 2.52
N PRO A 302 7.35 21.30 1.85
CA PRO A 302 8.22 20.76 0.81
C PRO A 302 8.93 19.48 1.25
N TYR A 303 8.71 18.37 0.53
CA TYR A 303 9.28 17.03 0.76
C TYR A 303 8.92 16.38 2.11
N HIS A 304 8.10 17.01 2.93
CA HIS A 304 7.83 16.54 4.28
C HIS A 304 6.38 16.80 4.70
N PHE A 305 5.90 16.06 5.70
CA PHE A 305 4.67 16.36 6.43
C PHE A 305 4.84 16.04 7.91
N ALA A 306 4.07 16.73 8.74
CA ALA A 306 3.95 16.46 10.16
C ALA A 306 2.49 16.13 10.49
N ILE A 307 2.28 15.26 11.48
CA ILE A 307 0.96 15.06 12.07
C ILE A 307 0.91 15.91 13.33
N ASP A 308 0.03 16.92 13.34
CA ASP A 308 0.03 17.96 14.37
C ASP A 308 -0.79 17.57 15.60
N GLY A 309 -1.88 16.81 15.41
CA GLY A 309 -2.74 16.40 16.51
C GLY A 309 -3.98 15.65 16.06
N VAL A 310 -4.74 15.23 17.05
CA VAL A 310 -5.96 14.40 16.90
C VAL A 310 -7.09 15.01 17.73
N VAL A 311 -8.31 14.89 17.25
CA VAL A 311 -9.55 15.10 18.02
C VAL A 311 -10.46 13.91 17.81
N SER A 312 -10.85 13.23 18.90
CA SER A 312 -11.76 12.08 18.89
C SER A 312 -12.64 12.06 20.12
N GLU A 313 -13.89 11.67 19.98
CA GLU A 313 -14.78 11.42 21.12
C GLU A 313 -14.40 10.12 21.86
N ASN A 314 -13.60 9.25 21.23
CA ASN A 314 -13.13 7.98 21.80
C ASN A 314 -11.70 8.08 22.35
N ASP A 315 -11.17 9.27 22.59
CA ASP A 315 -9.80 9.50 23.05
C ASP A 315 -9.58 8.93 24.45
N LEU A 316 -8.61 8.04 24.63
CA LEU A 316 -8.23 7.44 25.90
C LEU A 316 -7.27 8.33 26.72
N MET A 317 -6.86 9.48 26.20
CA MET A 317 -6.06 10.47 26.96
C MET A 317 -6.90 11.27 27.97
N ASP A 318 -8.07 10.77 28.33
CA ASP A 318 -8.90 11.38 29.34
C ASP A 318 -8.18 11.45 30.71
N THR A 319 -8.27 12.62 31.32
CA THR A 319 -7.54 12.98 32.54
C THR A 319 -8.14 12.43 33.83
N ASP A 320 -9.22 11.66 33.79
CA ASP A 320 -9.86 11.05 34.96
C ASP A 320 -8.96 10.08 35.72
N PHE A 321 -7.99 9.46 35.04
CA PHE A 321 -6.99 8.58 35.64
C PHE A 321 -5.76 9.31 36.17
N GLY A 322 -5.53 10.56 35.76
CA GLY A 322 -4.40 11.36 36.10
C GLY A 322 -3.72 12.00 34.90
N THR A 323 -2.62 12.69 35.15
CA THR A 323 -1.81 13.33 34.08
C THR A 323 -0.52 12.55 33.88
N TYR A 324 -0.20 12.22 32.62
CA TYR A 324 0.98 11.43 32.28
C TYR A 324 2.26 12.07 32.85
N GLY A 325 2.96 11.27 33.69
CA GLY A 325 4.24 11.70 34.31
C GLY A 325 4.11 12.66 35.48
N GLU A 326 2.91 13.11 35.85
CA GLU A 326 2.71 14.09 36.92
C GLU A 326 1.90 13.51 38.10
N GLU A 327 0.62 13.27 37.93
CA GLU A 327 -0.25 12.79 39.01
C GLU A 327 -1.10 11.58 38.56
N ASN A 328 -1.51 10.77 39.52
CA ASN A 328 -2.56 9.79 39.35
C ASN A 328 -3.75 10.08 40.30
N LYS A 329 -4.97 9.65 39.89
CA LYS A 329 -6.20 9.86 40.68
C LYS A 329 -6.90 8.55 41.04
N ARG A 330 -6.39 7.39 40.63
CA ARG A 330 -7.09 6.11 40.71
C ARG A 330 -6.45 5.07 41.63
N TRP A 331 -5.21 5.26 42.07
CA TRP A 331 -4.52 4.34 42.97
C TRP A 331 -3.61 5.06 43.98
N THR A 332 -3.35 4.43 45.13
CA THR A 332 -2.45 4.90 46.17
C THR A 332 -1.01 4.43 45.92
N ALA A 333 -0.08 5.07 46.60
CA ALA A 333 1.34 4.66 46.56
C ALA A 333 1.56 3.22 47.06
N ASP A 334 0.76 2.75 48.03
CA ASP A 334 0.91 1.42 48.59
C ASP A 334 0.32 0.34 47.66
N GLU A 335 -0.77 0.61 46.94
CA GLU A 335 -1.28 -0.26 45.88
C GLU A 335 -0.24 -0.39 44.77
N ALA A 336 0.37 0.72 44.32
CA ALA A 336 1.43 0.69 43.34
C ALA A 336 2.65 -0.14 43.79
N LYS A 337 3.12 0.04 45.04
CA LYS A 337 4.20 -0.79 45.62
C LYS A 337 3.83 -2.26 45.68
N GLY A 338 2.60 -2.58 46.10
CA GLY A 338 2.08 -3.96 46.12
C GLY A 338 2.09 -4.62 44.74
N PHE A 339 1.57 -3.92 43.74
CA PHE A 339 1.59 -4.37 42.35
C PHE A 339 3.02 -4.62 41.84
N ILE A 340 3.93 -3.66 42.01
CA ILE A 340 5.32 -3.74 41.55
C ILE A 340 6.02 -4.95 42.22
N LYS A 341 5.80 -5.17 43.54
CA LYS A 341 6.36 -6.31 44.26
C LYS A 341 5.94 -7.64 43.65
N ILE A 342 4.67 -7.82 43.33
CA ILE A 342 4.13 -9.03 42.71
C ILE A 342 4.62 -9.16 41.27
N TYR A 343 4.52 -8.09 40.49
CA TYR A 343 4.89 -8.07 39.07
C TYR A 343 6.38 -8.37 38.84
N ALA A 344 7.25 -8.02 39.80
CA ALA A 344 8.68 -8.33 39.74
C ALA A 344 9.00 -9.83 39.95
N ASN A 345 8.06 -10.65 40.40
CA ASN A 345 8.36 -12.05 40.78
C ASN A 345 8.86 -12.90 39.61
N HIS A 346 8.32 -12.72 38.39
CA HIS A 346 8.77 -13.47 37.23
C HIS A 346 10.24 -13.17 36.87
N ILE A 347 10.70 -11.92 37.01
CA ILE A 347 12.09 -11.53 36.78
C ILE A 347 12.99 -12.03 37.91
N LYS A 348 12.52 -11.97 39.18
CA LYS A 348 13.27 -12.48 40.35
C LYS A 348 13.53 -13.97 40.25
N ARG A 349 12.55 -14.76 39.79
CA ARG A 349 12.69 -16.20 39.59
C ARG A 349 13.81 -16.57 38.63
N VAL A 350 13.90 -15.86 37.49
CA VAL A 350 14.98 -16.05 36.50
C VAL A 350 16.35 -15.82 37.15
N LYS A 351 16.51 -14.73 37.92
CA LYS A 351 17.77 -14.44 38.63
C LYS A 351 18.13 -15.46 39.72
N GLN A 352 17.16 -16.15 40.30
CA GLN A 352 17.39 -17.17 41.29
C GLN A 352 17.84 -18.52 40.69
N THR A 353 17.37 -18.83 39.48
CA THR A 353 17.68 -20.08 38.77
C THR A 353 18.98 -20.02 37.97
N HIS A 354 19.47 -18.86 37.65
CA HIS A 354 20.73 -18.64 36.90
C HIS A 354 21.93 -18.23 37.81
N ARG A 355 21.91 -18.64 39.08
CA ARG A 355 23.08 -18.50 39.99
C ARG A 355 24.05 -19.67 39.85
#